data_92d8226d838e379949e57697aa8552cf
#
_entry.id   92d8226d838e379949e57697aa8552cf
#
_cell.length_a   1.000
_cell.length_b   1.000
_cell.length_c   1.000
_cell.angle_alpha   90.00
_cell.angle_beta   90.00
_cell.angle_gamma   90.00
#
_symmetry.space_group_name_H-M   'P 1'
#
loop_
_entity.id
_entity.type
_entity.pdbx_description
1 polymer ?
#
loop_
_entity_poly.entity_id
_entity_poly.type
_entity_poly.pdbx_seq_one_letter_code
_entity_poly.pdbx_strand_id
1 'polypeptide(L)'
;MSTADILVVGSANMDLVAFADRLPAPGETLLGGAFRSFAGGKGGNQAVAAARAGGKVAFLGRVGNDLFGARLRAGLEEDGVDTRLLGTVDGASGVAIIMSGGGNNMIVVAPGANDAVTADTID
;
A
#
# COMPACT_ATOMS: atom_id res chain seq x y z
N MET A 1 6.05 -3.13 24.34
CA MET A 1 4.59 -3.22 24.49
C MET A 1 3.94 -2.07 23.73
N SER A 2 2.90 -2.37 22.98
CA SER A 2 2.20 -1.33 22.22
C SER A 2 1.43 -0.42 23.17
N THR A 3 1.50 0.90 22.92
CA THR A 3 0.70 1.90 23.63
C THR A 3 -0.36 2.49 22.70
N ALA A 4 -0.65 1.80 21.61
CA ALA A 4 -1.62 2.29 20.64
C ALA A 4 -3.04 2.23 21.19
N ASP A 5 -3.80 3.28 20.90
CA ASP A 5 -5.23 3.36 21.21
C ASP A 5 -6.08 2.90 20.04
N ILE A 6 -5.50 2.88 18.84
CA ILE A 6 -6.17 2.52 17.60
C ILE A 6 -5.36 1.43 16.93
N LEU A 7 -6.02 0.34 16.57
CA LEU A 7 -5.42 -0.71 15.74
C LEU A 7 -6.12 -0.71 14.38
N VAL A 8 -5.35 -0.49 13.32
CA VAL A 8 -5.85 -0.64 11.96
C VAL A 8 -5.39 -2.00 11.42
N VAL A 9 -6.32 -2.78 10.93
CA VAL A 9 -6.05 -4.07 10.29
C VAL A 9 -6.42 -3.93 8.82
N GLY A 10 -5.47 -4.14 7.93
CA GLY A 10 -5.78 -3.99 6.53
C GLY A 10 -4.59 -4.13 5.60
N SER A 11 -4.78 -3.63 4.39
CA SER A 11 -3.79 -3.74 3.33
C SER A 11 -2.86 -2.54 3.28
N ALA A 12 -1.64 -2.81 2.83
CA ALA A 12 -0.65 -1.80 2.45
C ALA A 12 -0.15 -2.17 1.06
N ASN A 13 -0.21 -1.23 0.13
CA ASN A 13 0.15 -1.43 -1.27
C ASN A 13 1.12 -0.37 -1.73
N MET A 14 1.96 -0.74 -2.68
CA MET A 14 2.66 0.25 -3.48
C MET A 14 1.85 0.52 -4.74
N ASP A 15 1.42 1.76 -4.93
CA ASP A 15 0.70 2.19 -6.11
C ASP A 15 1.70 2.64 -7.17
N LEU A 16 1.69 1.98 -8.33
CA LEU A 16 2.58 2.26 -9.45
C LEU A 16 1.74 2.89 -10.57
N VAL A 17 1.99 4.16 -10.86
CA VAL A 17 1.14 4.95 -11.76
C VAL A 17 1.92 5.41 -12.97
N ALA A 18 1.46 5.02 -14.15
CA ALA A 18 1.93 5.56 -15.41
C ALA A 18 0.89 6.55 -15.97
N PHE A 19 1.35 7.73 -16.36
CA PHE A 19 0.49 8.79 -16.89
C PHE A 19 0.62 8.86 -18.40
N ALA A 20 -0.50 9.02 -19.09
CA ALA A 20 -0.57 9.21 -20.53
C ALA A 20 -1.71 10.18 -20.86
N ASP A 21 -1.76 10.66 -22.13
CA ASP A 21 -2.82 11.57 -22.56
C ASP A 21 -4.19 10.87 -22.58
N ARG A 22 -4.19 9.59 -22.83
CA ARG A 22 -5.39 8.73 -22.85
C ARG A 22 -5.02 7.33 -22.40
N LEU A 23 -6.01 6.51 -22.14
CA LEU A 23 -5.79 5.09 -21.85
C LEU A 23 -5.58 4.32 -23.15
N PRO A 24 -4.64 3.34 -23.19
CA PRO A 24 -4.46 2.51 -24.36
C PRO A 24 -5.62 1.55 -24.55
N ALA A 25 -5.93 1.21 -25.78
CA ALA A 25 -6.81 0.10 -26.11
C ALA A 25 -6.07 -1.23 -25.92
N PRO A 26 -6.80 -2.35 -25.74
CA PRO A 26 -6.15 -3.67 -25.67
C PRO A 26 -5.22 -3.91 -26.85
N GLY A 27 -4.00 -4.34 -26.56
CA GLY A 27 -2.97 -4.58 -27.56
C GLY A 27 -2.24 -3.33 -28.04
N GLU A 28 -2.64 -2.16 -27.62
CA GLU A 28 -2.00 -0.89 -28.00
C GLU A 28 -0.87 -0.55 -27.02
N THR A 29 0.21 0.02 -27.56
CA THR A 29 1.30 0.60 -26.75
C THR A 29 1.31 2.10 -26.93
N LEU A 30 1.22 2.84 -25.84
CA LEU A 30 1.36 4.31 -25.82
C LEU A 30 2.67 4.68 -25.15
N LEU A 31 3.33 5.70 -25.71
CA LEU A 31 4.40 6.37 -24.98
C LEU A 31 3.76 7.40 -24.07
N GLY A 32 3.90 7.19 -22.78
CA GLY A 32 3.31 8.08 -21.77
C GLY A 32 4.27 9.18 -21.33
N GLY A 33 3.86 9.87 -20.29
CA GLY A 33 4.64 10.89 -19.60
C GLY A 33 5.33 10.34 -18.37
N ALA A 34 4.94 10.83 -17.20
CA ALA A 34 5.58 10.48 -15.94
C ALA A 34 5.22 9.08 -15.45
N PHE A 35 6.13 8.50 -14.69
CA PHE A 35 5.86 7.36 -13.82
C PHE A 35 6.07 7.80 -12.38
N ARG A 36 5.14 7.43 -11.49
CA ARG A 36 5.26 7.72 -10.06
C ARG A 36 4.82 6.53 -9.25
N SER A 37 5.35 6.44 -8.03
CA SER A 37 4.93 5.43 -7.06
C SER A 37 4.50 6.11 -5.77
N PHE A 38 3.45 5.56 -5.16
CA PHE A 38 2.89 6.08 -3.92
C PHE A 38 2.62 4.93 -2.95
N ALA A 39 2.83 5.19 -1.67
CA ALA A 39 2.34 4.28 -0.64
C ALA A 39 0.82 4.37 -0.60
N GLY A 40 0.15 3.23 -0.66
CA GLY A 40 -1.31 3.14 -0.73
C GLY A 40 -1.85 1.98 0.09
N GLY A 41 -3.04 1.54 -0.29
CA GLY A 41 -3.84 0.59 0.46
C GLY A 41 -4.75 1.31 1.43
N LYS A 42 -6.01 0.89 1.49
CA LYS A 42 -7.00 1.56 2.35
C LYS A 42 -6.60 1.52 3.81
N GLY A 43 -6.12 0.36 4.29
CA GLY A 43 -5.67 0.22 5.66
C GLY A 43 -4.48 1.13 5.99
N GLY A 44 -3.46 1.12 5.14
CA GLY A 44 -2.30 1.99 5.30
C GLY A 44 -2.69 3.47 5.31
N ASN A 45 -3.54 3.88 4.39
CA ASN A 45 -4.03 5.26 4.32
C ASN A 45 -4.83 5.67 5.56
N GLN A 46 -5.65 4.76 6.09
CA GLN A 46 -6.41 5.00 7.33
C GLN A 46 -5.47 5.17 8.53
N ALA A 47 -4.46 4.32 8.62
CA ALA A 47 -3.49 4.40 9.71
C ALA A 47 -2.72 5.72 9.69
N VAL A 48 -2.27 6.14 8.51
CA VAL A 48 -1.57 7.41 8.33
C VAL A 48 -2.48 8.60 8.69
N ALA A 49 -3.71 8.59 8.21
CA ALA A 49 -4.65 9.67 8.49
C ALA A 49 -4.94 9.78 10.00
N ALA A 50 -5.15 8.66 10.67
CA ALA A 50 -5.38 8.63 12.12
C ALA A 50 -4.16 9.13 12.90
N ALA A 51 -2.96 8.72 12.48
CA ALA A 51 -1.72 9.16 13.13
C ALA A 51 -1.50 10.67 12.95
N ARG A 52 -1.72 11.19 11.73
CA ARG A 52 -1.60 12.63 11.45
C ARG A 52 -2.61 13.45 12.20
N ALA A 53 -3.76 12.87 12.54
CA ALA A 53 -4.77 13.53 13.36
C ALA A 53 -4.46 13.50 14.86
N GLY A 54 -3.31 12.95 15.25
CA GLY A 54 -2.85 12.91 16.63
C GLY A 54 -3.12 11.60 17.36
N GLY A 55 -3.65 10.58 16.68
CA GLY A 55 -3.91 9.28 17.28
C GLY A 55 -2.64 8.47 17.52
N LYS A 56 -2.69 7.60 18.52
CA LYS A 56 -1.66 6.58 18.74
C LYS A 56 -2.11 5.32 18.01
N VAL A 57 -1.50 5.05 16.87
CA VAL A 57 -1.98 4.05 15.91
C VAL A 57 -0.96 2.94 15.74
N ALA A 58 -1.42 1.70 15.80
CA ALA A 58 -0.69 0.53 15.35
C ALA A 58 -1.34 -0.02 14.08
N PHE A 59 -0.52 -0.60 13.21
CA PHE A 59 -0.99 -1.21 11.97
C PHE A 59 -0.65 -2.70 11.95
N LEU A 60 -1.67 -3.53 11.78
CA LEU A 60 -1.52 -4.97 11.58
C LEU A 60 -1.73 -5.26 10.09
N GLY A 61 -0.72 -5.80 9.46
CA GLY A 61 -0.74 -6.15 8.05
C GLY A 61 0.46 -7.00 7.68
N ARG A 62 0.64 -7.20 6.39
CA ARG A 62 1.78 -7.95 5.85
C ARG A 62 2.33 -7.25 4.62
N VAL A 63 3.65 -7.21 4.55
CA VAL A 63 4.40 -6.77 3.36
C VAL A 63 5.34 -7.89 2.92
N GLY A 64 5.80 -7.81 1.68
CA GLY A 64 6.77 -8.75 1.17
C GLY A 64 8.19 -8.40 1.59
N ASN A 65 9.10 -9.34 1.36
CA ASN A 65 10.53 -9.15 1.61
C ASN A 65 11.22 -8.50 0.40
N ASP A 66 10.58 -7.50 -0.16
CA ASP A 66 11.04 -6.74 -1.32
C ASP A 66 11.26 -5.27 -0.97
N LEU A 67 11.74 -4.50 -1.94
CA LEU A 67 11.99 -3.08 -1.76
C LEU A 67 10.72 -2.31 -1.40
N PHE A 68 9.58 -2.71 -1.95
CA PHE A 68 8.30 -2.07 -1.64
C PHE A 68 7.89 -2.29 -0.19
N GLY A 69 8.14 -3.51 0.33
CA GLY A 69 7.86 -3.80 1.74
C GLY A 69 8.64 -2.90 2.68
N ALA A 70 9.93 -2.69 2.41
CA ALA A 70 10.77 -1.80 3.18
C ALA A 70 10.28 -0.34 3.11
N ARG A 71 9.87 0.12 1.94
CA ARG A 71 9.36 1.48 1.74
C ARG A 71 8.03 1.70 2.44
N LEU A 72 7.13 0.71 2.37
CA LEU A 72 5.82 0.80 3.03
C LEU A 72 5.99 0.89 4.55
N ARG A 73 6.85 0.04 5.11
CA ARG A 73 7.16 0.08 6.54
C ARG A 73 7.73 1.43 6.95
N ALA A 74 8.75 1.91 6.24
CA ALA A 74 9.40 3.17 6.54
C ALA A 74 8.42 4.35 6.47
N GLY A 75 7.53 4.36 5.48
CA GLY A 75 6.53 5.41 5.34
C GLY A 75 5.55 5.46 6.49
N LEU A 76 5.09 4.30 6.97
CA LEU A 76 4.21 4.22 8.13
C LEU A 76 4.95 4.72 9.39
N GLU A 77 6.20 4.31 9.57
CA GLU A 77 7.00 4.72 10.72
C GLU A 77 7.27 6.24 10.72
N GLU A 78 7.51 6.83 9.54
CA GLU A 78 7.68 8.27 9.40
C GLU A 78 6.45 9.05 9.87
N ASP A 79 5.26 8.51 9.65
CA ASP A 79 4.01 9.13 10.08
C ASP A 79 3.65 8.78 11.54
N GLY A 80 4.54 8.10 12.25
CA GLY A 80 4.35 7.78 13.65
C GLY A 80 3.48 6.55 13.93
N VAL A 81 3.24 5.72 12.91
CA VAL A 81 2.48 4.47 13.08
C VAL A 81 3.38 3.40 13.68
N ASP A 82 2.90 2.69 14.69
CA ASP A 82 3.59 1.54 15.26
C ASP A 82 3.49 0.35 14.30
N THR A 83 4.61 -0.12 13.82
CA THR A 83 4.69 -1.19 12.81
C THR A 83 5.10 -2.55 13.41
N ARG A 84 5.04 -2.72 14.72
CA ARG A 84 5.43 -4.01 15.34
C ARG A 84 4.54 -5.17 14.90
N LEU A 85 3.30 -4.88 14.51
CA LEU A 85 2.34 -5.87 14.00
C LEU A 85 2.32 -5.95 12.47
N LEU A 86 3.15 -5.17 11.79
CA LEU A 86 3.35 -5.28 10.35
C LEU A 86 4.42 -6.33 10.09
N GLY A 87 4.00 -7.52 9.73
CA GLY A 87 4.91 -8.64 9.47
C GLY A 87 5.45 -8.62 8.04
N THR A 88 6.63 -9.19 7.87
CA THR A 88 7.23 -9.41 6.55
C THR A 88 7.14 -10.88 6.21
N VAL A 89 6.66 -11.20 5.02
CA VAL A 89 6.56 -12.57 4.51
C VAL A 89 7.40 -12.74 3.25
N ASP A 90 7.75 -13.97 2.92
CA ASP A 90 8.45 -14.24 1.66
C ASP A 90 7.52 -13.95 0.48
N GLY A 91 8.06 -13.26 -0.51
CA GLY A 91 7.33 -12.94 -1.72
C GLY A 91 7.10 -11.44 -1.89
N ALA A 92 6.22 -11.12 -2.81
CA ALA A 92 5.97 -9.73 -3.20
C ALA A 92 5.01 -9.03 -2.26
N SER A 93 5.26 -7.75 -2.01
CA SER A 93 4.29 -6.85 -1.40
C SER A 93 3.09 -6.65 -2.34
N GLY A 94 1.95 -6.24 -1.80
CA GLY A 94 0.81 -5.84 -2.61
C GLY A 94 1.14 -4.63 -3.46
N VAL A 95 0.68 -4.65 -4.71
CA VAL A 95 0.83 -3.53 -5.65
C VAL A 95 -0.49 -3.24 -6.35
N ALA A 96 -0.68 -1.97 -6.69
CA ALA A 96 -1.70 -1.55 -7.62
C ALA A 96 -1.01 -0.99 -8.86
N ILE A 97 -1.32 -1.57 -10.02
CA ILE A 97 -0.81 -1.09 -11.29
C ILE A 97 -1.88 -0.18 -11.89
N ILE A 98 -1.53 1.08 -12.07
CA ILE A 98 -2.49 2.12 -12.44
C ILE A 98 -2.06 2.80 -13.72
N MET A 99 -2.96 2.85 -14.68
CA MET A 99 -2.82 3.69 -15.88
C MET A 99 -3.77 4.87 -15.72
N SER A 100 -3.26 6.08 -15.88
CA SER A 100 -4.03 7.30 -15.74
C SER A 100 -3.93 8.11 -17.03
N GLY A 101 -5.06 8.47 -17.62
CA GLY A 101 -5.08 9.26 -18.84
C GLY A 101 -6.49 9.68 -19.24
N GLY A 102 -6.60 10.86 -19.88
CA GLY A 102 -7.88 11.36 -20.38
C GLY A 102 -8.95 11.56 -19.31
N GLY A 103 -8.58 11.83 -18.08
CA GLY A 103 -9.52 11.95 -16.97
C GLY A 103 -10.03 10.64 -16.41
N ASN A 104 -9.49 9.50 -16.88
CA ASN A 104 -9.87 8.16 -16.45
C ASN A 104 -8.66 7.41 -15.90
N ASN A 105 -8.93 6.29 -15.24
CA ASN A 105 -7.87 5.37 -14.86
C ASN A 105 -8.32 3.92 -15.01
N MET A 106 -7.34 3.02 -15.10
CA MET A 106 -7.56 1.57 -15.05
C MET A 106 -6.59 1.01 -14.04
N ILE A 107 -7.07 0.11 -13.18
CA ILE A 107 -6.29 -0.38 -12.04
C ILE A 107 -6.40 -1.90 -11.99
N VAL A 108 -5.24 -2.55 -11.84
CA VAL A 108 -5.17 -3.96 -11.46
C VAL A 108 -4.43 -4.04 -10.14
N VAL A 109 -5.03 -4.69 -9.15
CA VAL A 109 -4.42 -4.91 -7.85
C VAL A 109 -3.91 -6.34 -7.78
N ALA A 110 -2.62 -6.49 -7.49
CA ALA A 110 -2.04 -7.77 -7.13
C ALA A 110 -1.85 -7.77 -5.61
N PRO A 111 -2.66 -8.56 -4.87
CA PRO A 111 -2.66 -8.44 -3.39
C PRO A 111 -1.35 -8.83 -2.73
N GLY A 112 -0.62 -9.80 -3.28
CA GLY A 112 0.66 -10.20 -2.73
C GLY A 112 0.55 -10.54 -1.25
N ALA A 113 1.46 -9.99 -0.46
CA ALA A 113 1.54 -10.27 0.98
C ALA A 113 0.27 -9.92 1.77
N ASN A 114 -0.61 -9.06 1.25
CA ASN A 114 -1.86 -8.74 1.94
C ASN A 114 -2.72 -9.99 2.16
N ASP A 115 -2.65 -10.97 1.27
CA ASP A 115 -3.40 -12.23 1.41
C ASP A 115 -2.90 -13.09 2.57
N ALA A 116 -1.75 -12.77 3.15
CA ALA A 116 -1.24 -13.48 4.31
C ALA A 116 -1.87 -13.02 5.63
N VAL A 117 -2.69 -11.97 5.61
CA VAL A 117 -3.48 -11.57 6.78
C VAL A 117 -4.71 -12.46 6.85
N THR A 118 -4.74 -13.30 7.87
CA THR A 118 -5.82 -14.27 8.08
C THR A 118 -6.36 -14.14 9.50
N ALA A 119 -7.42 -14.88 9.83
CA ALA A 119 -7.96 -14.87 11.19
C ALA A 119 -6.89 -15.20 12.23
N ASP A 120 -5.97 -16.14 11.90
CA ASP A 120 -4.90 -16.54 12.80
C ASP A 120 -3.92 -15.42 13.12
N THR A 121 -3.73 -14.46 12.20
CA THR A 121 -2.81 -13.34 12.43
C THR A 121 -3.40 -12.29 13.37
N ILE A 122 -4.71 -12.28 13.55
CA ILE A 122 -5.43 -11.31 14.39
C ILE A 122 -5.56 -11.81 15.83
N ASP A 123 -5.63 -13.11 16.00
CA ASP A 123 -5.73 -13.77 17.31
C ASP A 123 -4.34 -13.80 18.04
#